data_ee4a4874c360b87d7e486a84e6be4090
#
_entry.id   ee4a4874c360b87d7e486a84e6be4090
#
_cell.length_a   1.000
_cell.length_b   1.000
_cell.length_c   1.000
_cell.angle_alpha   90.00
_cell.angle_beta   90.00
_cell.angle_gamma   90.00
#
_symmetry.space_group_name_H-M   'P 1'
#
loop_
_entity.id
_entity.type
_entity.pdbx_description
1 polymer ?
#
loop_
_entity_poly.entity_id
_entity_poly.type
_entity_poly.pdbx_seq_one_letter_code
_entity_poly.pdbx_strand_id
1 'polypeptide(L)'
;MALKILLAEDEVSLSRVYTAALEHQGYEVVAVANGQEAVDRGRKEAFDVFILDIMMPVKTGLETLAELRSAGNTSHILMLTAMSQLEDKITGLDSGADDYLTKPISLKELLARLASLERRLGVFTENILTVGSVTLNVAQQELTVTNAVRLAGKETKLMEYLMLNKGKDLSTQEIFNHIWARDADPEMDEGYVYIYISYLRQKLKALHADIAILGEKDGEYRLVEVDHEDAD
;
A
#
# COMPACT_ATOMS: atom_id res chain seq x y z
N MET A 1 6.21 4.89 -6.29
CA MET A 1 5.45 5.24 -7.54
C MET A 1 4.02 4.75 -7.36
N ALA A 2 3.03 5.53 -7.79
CA ALA A 2 1.64 5.06 -7.79
C ALA A 2 1.45 3.97 -8.86
N LEU A 3 0.57 2.99 -8.62
CA LEU A 3 0.21 2.01 -9.64
C LEU A 3 -0.46 2.71 -10.82
N LYS A 4 -0.04 2.33 -12.03
CA LYS A 4 -0.69 2.74 -13.28
C LYS A 4 -1.69 1.68 -13.71
N ILE A 5 -2.96 2.05 -13.73
CA ILE A 5 -4.12 1.17 -13.91
C ILE A 5 -4.80 1.46 -15.23
N LEU A 6 -5.05 0.43 -16.05
CA LEU A 6 -5.98 0.52 -17.15
C LEU A 6 -7.33 -0.07 -16.71
N LEU A 7 -8.41 0.74 -16.79
CA LEU A 7 -9.77 0.33 -16.48
C LEU A 7 -10.58 0.23 -17.79
N ALA A 8 -11.06 -0.96 -18.13
CA ALA A 8 -11.97 -1.20 -19.25
C ALA A 8 -13.37 -1.51 -18.72
N GLU A 9 -14.30 -0.59 -18.92
CA GLU A 9 -15.70 -0.66 -18.49
C GLU A 9 -16.55 0.16 -19.49
N ASP A 10 -17.55 -0.46 -20.11
CA ASP A 10 -18.37 0.16 -21.15
C ASP A 10 -19.50 1.03 -20.59
N GLU A 11 -19.92 0.80 -19.35
CA GLU A 11 -20.89 1.64 -18.68
C GLU A 11 -20.24 2.93 -18.15
N VAL A 12 -20.48 4.05 -18.83
CA VAL A 12 -19.85 5.35 -18.56
C VAL A 12 -20.03 5.80 -17.11
N SER A 13 -21.18 5.53 -16.48
CA SER A 13 -21.45 5.88 -15.08
C SER A 13 -20.57 5.09 -14.11
N LEU A 14 -20.43 3.79 -14.31
CA LEU A 14 -19.56 2.93 -13.50
C LEU A 14 -18.08 3.26 -13.71
N SER A 15 -17.67 3.42 -14.97
CA SER A 15 -16.31 3.81 -15.32
C SER A 15 -15.88 5.08 -14.60
N ARG A 16 -16.73 6.12 -14.56
CA ARG A 16 -16.46 7.37 -13.84
C ARG A 16 -16.34 7.18 -12.32
N VAL A 17 -17.22 6.36 -11.72
CA VAL A 17 -17.20 6.10 -10.27
C VAL A 17 -15.91 5.36 -9.89
N TYR A 18 -15.53 4.33 -10.65
CA TYR A 18 -14.31 3.57 -10.38
C TYR A 18 -13.07 4.43 -10.59
N THR A 19 -12.99 5.18 -11.71
CA THR A 19 -11.88 6.10 -11.98
C THR A 19 -11.70 7.10 -10.85
N ALA A 20 -12.76 7.81 -10.45
CA ALA A 20 -12.69 8.78 -9.36
C ALA A 20 -12.24 8.16 -8.02
N ALA A 21 -12.73 6.96 -7.69
CA ALA A 21 -12.35 6.27 -6.47
C ALA A 21 -10.87 5.83 -6.48
N LEU A 22 -10.37 5.37 -7.62
CA LEU A 22 -8.99 4.94 -7.80
C LEU A 22 -8.03 6.14 -7.78
N GLU A 23 -8.36 7.22 -8.49
CA GLU A 23 -7.57 8.47 -8.50
C GLU A 23 -7.52 9.11 -7.10
N HIS A 24 -8.62 9.05 -6.34
CA HIS A 24 -8.65 9.54 -4.95
C HIS A 24 -7.69 8.77 -4.03
N GLN A 25 -7.36 7.52 -4.36
CA GLN A 25 -6.34 6.74 -3.64
C GLN A 25 -4.92 7.01 -4.15
N GLY A 26 -4.76 7.87 -5.15
CA GLY A 26 -3.47 8.26 -5.69
C GLY A 26 -2.99 7.40 -6.86
N TYR A 27 -3.82 6.51 -7.42
CA TYR A 27 -3.46 5.72 -8.61
C TYR A 27 -3.56 6.55 -9.89
N GLU A 28 -2.70 6.25 -10.88
CA GLU A 28 -2.82 6.79 -12.24
C GLU A 28 -3.78 5.90 -13.04
N VAL A 29 -4.90 6.46 -13.52
CA VAL A 29 -5.95 5.67 -14.17
C VAL A 29 -6.14 6.09 -15.63
N VAL A 30 -6.12 5.12 -16.53
CA VAL A 30 -6.52 5.27 -17.93
C VAL A 30 -7.79 4.45 -18.15
N ALA A 31 -8.92 5.12 -18.36
CA ALA A 31 -10.20 4.48 -18.64
C ALA A 31 -10.44 4.34 -20.15
N VAL A 32 -10.95 3.17 -20.55
CA VAL A 32 -11.35 2.83 -21.93
C VAL A 32 -12.72 2.16 -21.93
N ALA A 33 -13.43 2.22 -23.07
CA ALA A 33 -14.82 1.78 -23.18
C ALA A 33 -15.02 0.34 -23.71
N ASN A 34 -13.94 -0.34 -24.12
CA ASN A 34 -14.02 -1.71 -24.65
C ASN A 34 -12.66 -2.40 -24.63
N GLY A 35 -12.67 -3.72 -24.85
CA GLY A 35 -11.47 -4.52 -24.82
C GLY A 35 -10.46 -4.25 -25.94
N GLN A 36 -10.91 -3.79 -27.11
CA GLN A 36 -10.01 -3.45 -28.21
C GLN A 36 -9.15 -2.22 -27.85
N GLU A 37 -9.76 -1.20 -27.26
CA GLU A 37 -9.01 -0.04 -26.76
C GLU A 37 -8.04 -0.42 -25.66
N ALA A 38 -8.42 -1.37 -24.79
CA ALA A 38 -7.53 -1.87 -23.73
C ALA A 38 -6.27 -2.55 -24.31
N VAL A 39 -6.44 -3.40 -25.34
CA VAL A 39 -5.30 -4.03 -26.03
C VAL A 39 -4.42 -2.99 -26.73
N ASP A 40 -5.04 -2.06 -27.45
CA ASP A 40 -4.31 -1.02 -28.21
C ASP A 40 -3.49 -0.10 -27.28
N ARG A 41 -4.02 0.20 -26.08
CA ARG A 41 -3.31 0.96 -25.06
C ARG A 41 -2.21 0.13 -24.42
N GLY A 42 -2.48 -1.12 -24.03
CA GLY A 42 -1.50 -2.01 -23.43
C GLY A 42 -0.30 -2.35 -24.33
N ARG A 43 -0.45 -2.19 -25.66
CA ARG A 43 0.67 -2.31 -26.62
C ARG A 43 1.53 -1.06 -26.71
N LYS A 44 0.99 0.11 -26.37
CA LYS A 44 1.69 1.41 -26.50
C LYS A 44 2.38 1.84 -25.22
N GLU A 45 1.84 1.45 -24.09
CA GLU A 45 2.33 1.86 -22.77
C GLU A 45 2.20 0.73 -21.74
N ALA A 46 3.07 0.74 -20.74
CA ALA A 46 3.03 -0.26 -19.67
C ALA A 46 2.01 0.14 -18.60
N PHE A 47 1.30 -0.85 -18.09
CA PHE A 47 0.39 -0.74 -16.95
C PHE A 47 0.78 -1.78 -15.90
N ASP A 48 0.64 -1.45 -14.63
CA ASP A 48 0.84 -2.39 -13.54
C ASP A 48 -0.36 -3.33 -13.38
N VAL A 49 -1.57 -2.78 -13.63
CA VAL A 49 -2.85 -3.49 -13.47
C VAL A 49 -3.78 -3.19 -14.63
N PHE A 50 -4.44 -4.24 -15.10
CA PHE A 50 -5.63 -4.14 -15.95
C PHE A 50 -6.85 -4.54 -15.12
N ILE A 51 -7.88 -3.70 -15.09
CA ILE A 51 -9.20 -4.01 -14.54
C ILE A 51 -10.14 -4.12 -15.73
N LEU A 52 -10.65 -5.32 -16.01
CA LEU A 52 -11.41 -5.61 -17.23
C LEU A 52 -12.82 -6.11 -16.89
N ASP A 53 -13.84 -5.41 -17.35
CA ASP A 53 -15.18 -6.00 -17.38
C ASP A 53 -15.24 -7.15 -18.39
N ILE A 54 -15.89 -8.24 -18.01
CA ILE A 54 -16.09 -9.38 -18.91
C ILE A 54 -16.99 -9.00 -20.08
N MET A 55 -18.08 -8.31 -19.81
CA MET A 55 -19.12 -8.02 -20.80
C MET A 55 -18.92 -6.61 -21.38
N MET A 56 -18.15 -6.52 -22.44
CA MET A 56 -17.92 -5.28 -23.16
C MET A 56 -18.22 -5.43 -24.66
N PRO A 57 -18.67 -4.35 -25.35
CA PRO A 57 -18.82 -4.35 -26.80
C PRO A 57 -17.46 -4.44 -27.51
N VAL A 58 -17.49 -4.78 -28.81
CA VAL A 58 -16.33 -4.88 -29.71
C VAL A 58 -15.44 -6.07 -29.39
N LYS A 59 -14.94 -6.14 -28.13
CA LYS A 59 -14.10 -7.22 -27.60
C LYS A 59 -14.40 -7.41 -26.12
N THR A 60 -14.71 -8.63 -25.72
CA THR A 60 -14.99 -9.00 -24.34
C THR A 60 -13.72 -8.93 -23.46
N GLY A 61 -13.90 -8.88 -22.14
CA GLY A 61 -12.77 -8.91 -21.21
C GLY A 61 -11.96 -10.19 -21.29
N LEU A 62 -12.59 -11.35 -21.52
CA LEU A 62 -11.90 -12.63 -21.69
C LEU A 62 -11.06 -12.68 -22.98
N GLU A 63 -11.59 -12.20 -24.10
CA GLU A 63 -10.82 -12.07 -25.34
C GLU A 63 -9.66 -11.08 -25.19
N THR A 64 -9.87 -9.99 -24.45
CA THR A 64 -8.84 -8.99 -24.12
C THR A 64 -7.72 -9.61 -23.28
N LEU A 65 -8.08 -10.35 -22.23
CA LEU A 65 -7.15 -11.09 -21.38
C LEU A 65 -6.29 -12.05 -22.22
N ALA A 66 -6.93 -12.89 -23.03
CA ALA A 66 -6.24 -13.88 -23.86
C ALA A 66 -5.25 -13.21 -24.83
N GLU A 67 -5.65 -12.09 -25.46
CA GLU A 67 -4.77 -11.36 -26.38
C GLU A 67 -3.61 -10.67 -25.66
N LEU A 68 -3.84 -10.05 -24.51
CA LEU A 68 -2.77 -9.47 -23.70
C LEU A 68 -1.75 -10.53 -23.28
N ARG A 69 -2.21 -11.68 -22.78
CA ARG A 69 -1.32 -12.79 -22.37
C ARG A 69 -0.56 -13.39 -23.55
N SER A 70 -1.22 -13.58 -24.69
CA SER A 70 -0.55 -14.08 -25.92
C SER A 70 0.51 -13.11 -26.45
N ALA A 71 0.35 -11.81 -26.21
CA ALA A 71 1.33 -10.77 -26.52
C ALA A 71 2.48 -10.69 -25.49
N GLY A 72 2.51 -11.55 -24.47
CA GLY A 72 3.53 -11.56 -23.43
C GLY A 72 3.33 -10.53 -22.32
N ASN A 73 2.15 -9.92 -22.22
CA ASN A 73 1.86 -9.00 -21.13
C ASN A 73 1.75 -9.76 -19.81
N THR A 74 2.57 -9.38 -18.81
CA THR A 74 2.66 -9.99 -17.48
C THR A 74 2.03 -9.13 -16.38
N SER A 75 1.40 -8.00 -16.72
CA SER A 75 0.71 -7.14 -15.77
C SER A 75 -0.38 -7.91 -15.02
N HIS A 76 -0.70 -7.48 -13.82
CA HIS A 76 -1.79 -8.08 -13.05
C HIS A 76 -3.15 -7.79 -13.71
N ILE A 77 -3.95 -8.82 -13.95
CA ILE A 77 -5.26 -8.68 -14.58
C ILE A 77 -6.36 -9.10 -13.61
N LEU A 78 -7.19 -8.13 -13.24
CA LEU A 78 -8.37 -8.27 -12.40
C LEU A 78 -9.62 -8.24 -13.27
N MET A 79 -10.40 -9.32 -13.27
CA MET A 79 -11.63 -9.43 -14.03
C MET A 79 -12.86 -9.01 -13.21
N LEU A 80 -13.73 -8.21 -13.79
CA LEU A 80 -15.02 -7.83 -13.21
C LEU A 80 -16.11 -8.72 -13.82
N THR A 81 -16.84 -9.48 -13.00
CA THR A 81 -17.80 -10.47 -13.49
C THR A 81 -19.17 -10.38 -12.81
N ALA A 82 -20.25 -10.68 -13.54
CA ALA A 82 -21.56 -10.87 -12.94
C ALA A 82 -21.62 -12.23 -12.18
N MET A 83 -22.41 -12.27 -11.08
CA MET A 83 -22.51 -13.44 -10.21
C MET A 83 -23.03 -14.72 -10.92
N SER A 84 -23.79 -14.56 -12.02
CA SER A 84 -24.32 -15.65 -12.84
C SER A 84 -23.30 -16.38 -13.71
N GLN A 85 -22.05 -15.86 -13.78
CA GLN A 85 -20.98 -16.39 -14.62
C GLN A 85 -19.90 -17.08 -13.79
N LEU A 86 -20.31 -17.80 -12.75
CA LEU A 86 -19.37 -18.56 -11.91
C LEU A 86 -18.59 -19.62 -12.72
N GLU A 87 -19.22 -20.16 -13.78
CA GLU A 87 -18.58 -21.07 -14.73
C GLU A 87 -17.50 -20.37 -15.57
N ASP A 88 -17.67 -19.08 -15.87
CA ASP A 88 -16.69 -18.27 -16.57
C ASP A 88 -15.45 -18.00 -15.69
N LYS A 89 -15.60 -18.00 -14.35
CA LYS A 89 -14.45 -17.89 -13.43
C LYS A 89 -13.50 -19.07 -13.57
N ILE A 90 -14.02 -20.28 -13.74
CA ILE A 90 -13.20 -21.50 -13.88
C ILE A 90 -12.48 -21.45 -15.23
N THR A 91 -13.20 -21.09 -16.29
CA THR A 91 -12.61 -20.90 -17.63
C THR A 91 -11.61 -19.75 -17.65
N GLY A 92 -11.87 -18.69 -16.92
CA GLY A 92 -10.99 -17.51 -16.82
C GLY A 92 -9.69 -17.74 -16.04
N LEU A 93 -9.70 -18.57 -15.00
CA LEU A 93 -8.47 -18.98 -14.28
C LEU A 93 -7.51 -19.74 -15.20
N ASP A 94 -8.06 -20.62 -16.06
CA ASP A 94 -7.29 -21.31 -17.12
C ASP A 94 -6.79 -20.33 -18.20
N SER A 95 -7.44 -19.17 -18.34
CA SER A 95 -7.09 -18.12 -19.33
C SER A 95 -5.99 -17.16 -18.85
N GLY A 96 -5.52 -17.26 -17.60
CA GLY A 96 -4.41 -16.47 -17.06
C GLY A 96 -4.79 -15.14 -16.40
N ALA A 97 -6.03 -14.99 -15.90
CA ALA A 97 -6.40 -13.90 -14.99
C ALA A 97 -5.79 -14.15 -13.59
N ASP A 98 -5.42 -13.08 -12.92
CA ASP A 98 -4.81 -13.16 -11.59
C ASP A 98 -5.84 -13.06 -10.45
N ASP A 99 -6.97 -12.38 -10.70
CA ASP A 99 -8.03 -12.21 -9.70
C ASP A 99 -9.39 -11.91 -10.34
N TYR A 100 -10.48 -12.07 -9.54
CA TYR A 100 -11.86 -11.84 -9.97
C TYR A 100 -12.65 -11.08 -8.91
N LEU A 101 -13.43 -10.08 -9.35
CA LEU A 101 -14.40 -9.37 -8.53
C LEU A 101 -15.82 -9.54 -9.10
N THR A 102 -16.77 -9.92 -8.25
CA THR A 102 -18.18 -10.07 -8.65
C THR A 102 -18.91 -8.74 -8.57
N LYS A 103 -19.68 -8.43 -9.63
CA LYS A 103 -20.64 -7.31 -9.64
C LYS A 103 -21.90 -7.66 -8.80
N PRO A 104 -22.47 -6.77 -7.97
CA PRO A 104 -22.06 -5.37 -7.81
C PRO A 104 -20.75 -5.22 -7.02
N ILE A 105 -19.81 -4.43 -7.56
CA ILE A 105 -18.47 -4.31 -7.00
C ILE A 105 -18.49 -3.45 -5.74
N SER A 106 -17.96 -3.99 -4.64
CA SER A 106 -17.62 -3.20 -3.48
C SER A 106 -16.33 -2.41 -3.74
N LEU A 107 -16.42 -1.07 -3.80
CA LEU A 107 -15.24 -0.21 -3.92
C LEU A 107 -14.21 -0.52 -2.82
N LYS A 108 -14.68 -0.81 -1.61
CA LYS A 108 -13.81 -1.20 -0.49
C LYS A 108 -13.04 -2.48 -0.79
N GLU A 109 -13.66 -3.46 -1.44
CA GLU A 109 -13.01 -4.71 -1.82
C GLU A 109 -12.00 -4.49 -2.95
N LEU A 110 -12.38 -3.75 -4.00
CA LEU A 110 -11.49 -3.39 -5.10
C LEU A 110 -10.21 -2.71 -4.59
N LEU A 111 -10.38 -1.68 -3.75
CA LEU A 111 -9.25 -0.95 -3.18
C LEU A 111 -8.38 -1.82 -2.26
N ALA A 112 -8.97 -2.72 -1.47
CA ALA A 112 -8.23 -3.64 -0.62
C ALA A 112 -7.37 -4.64 -1.43
N ARG A 113 -7.88 -5.12 -2.57
CA ARG A 113 -7.14 -6.01 -3.48
C ARG A 113 -5.98 -5.28 -4.16
N LEU A 114 -6.22 -4.06 -4.65
CA LEU A 114 -5.16 -3.23 -5.24
C LEU A 114 -4.07 -2.89 -4.23
N ALA A 115 -4.43 -2.52 -3.00
CA ALA A 115 -3.46 -2.27 -1.93
C ALA A 115 -2.66 -3.54 -1.57
N SER A 116 -3.28 -4.73 -1.63
CA SER A 116 -2.56 -6.00 -1.46
C SER A 116 -1.61 -6.31 -2.60
N LEU A 117 -2.01 -6.00 -3.83
CA LEU A 117 -1.18 -6.14 -5.02
C LEU A 117 0.01 -5.18 -4.98
N GLU A 118 -0.23 -3.92 -4.67
CA GLU A 118 0.79 -2.88 -4.53
C GLU A 118 1.91 -3.32 -3.58
N ARG A 119 1.56 -3.90 -2.42
CA ARG A 119 2.54 -4.51 -1.51
C ARG A 119 3.35 -5.64 -2.14
N ARG A 120 2.72 -6.50 -2.97
CA ARG A 120 3.38 -7.64 -3.63
C ARG A 120 4.31 -7.24 -4.77
N LEU A 121 3.94 -6.21 -5.52
CA LEU A 121 4.74 -5.71 -6.66
C LEU A 121 5.98 -4.92 -6.21
N GLY A 122 6.15 -4.68 -4.91
CA GLY A 122 7.26 -3.89 -4.40
C GLY A 122 7.23 -2.42 -4.86
N VAL A 123 6.07 -1.95 -5.34
CA VAL A 123 5.85 -0.53 -5.70
C VAL A 123 5.98 0.36 -4.47
N PHE A 124 5.98 -0.24 -3.28
CA PHE A 124 6.43 0.35 -2.02
C PHE A 124 7.95 0.43 -1.90
N THR A 125 8.66 0.91 -2.92
CA THR A 125 10.10 1.15 -2.80
C THR A 125 10.46 2.38 -1.97
N GLU A 126 9.49 3.07 -1.39
CA GLU A 126 9.72 4.21 -0.49
C GLU A 126 9.32 3.98 0.97
N ASN A 127 8.92 2.77 1.35
CA ASN A 127 8.60 2.45 2.74
C ASN A 127 9.73 1.73 3.49
N ILE A 128 10.96 1.80 2.97
CA ILE A 128 12.16 1.38 3.67
C ILE A 128 12.93 2.64 4.07
N LEU A 129 12.92 2.94 5.36
CA LEU A 129 13.69 4.03 5.93
C LEU A 129 14.92 3.46 6.62
N THR A 130 16.08 4.09 6.42
CA THR A 130 17.33 3.68 7.08
C THR A 130 17.93 4.87 7.81
N VAL A 131 18.28 4.66 9.07
CA VAL A 131 19.02 5.60 9.92
C VAL A 131 20.06 4.80 10.69
N GLY A 132 21.33 5.15 10.54
CA GLY A 132 22.42 4.32 11.05
C GLY A 132 22.34 2.91 10.47
N SER A 133 22.49 1.89 11.30
CA SER A 133 22.33 0.48 10.93
C SER A 133 20.88 -0.01 10.91
N VAL A 134 19.94 0.82 11.37
CA VAL A 134 18.52 0.44 11.52
C VAL A 134 17.74 0.68 10.24
N THR A 135 17.09 -0.35 9.77
CA THR A 135 16.17 -0.29 8.63
C THR A 135 14.74 -0.57 9.09
N LEU A 136 13.82 0.34 8.80
CA LEU A 136 12.38 0.17 8.99
C LEU A 136 11.71 -0.18 7.67
N ASN A 137 11.10 -1.35 7.59
CA ASN A 137 10.16 -1.68 6.52
C ASN A 137 8.74 -1.38 7.01
N VAL A 138 8.19 -0.24 6.59
CA VAL A 138 6.86 0.24 7.04
C VAL A 138 5.74 -0.71 6.58
N ALA A 139 5.84 -1.27 5.37
CA ALA A 139 4.83 -2.17 4.82
C ALA A 139 4.79 -3.52 5.56
N GLN A 140 5.94 -4.06 5.94
CA GLN A 140 6.07 -5.31 6.71
C GLN A 140 5.94 -5.08 8.21
N GLN A 141 5.95 -3.81 8.66
CA GLN A 141 5.96 -3.41 10.07
C GLN A 141 7.14 -4.04 10.81
N GLU A 142 8.33 -3.97 10.23
CA GLU A 142 9.53 -4.63 10.71
C GLU A 142 10.70 -3.68 10.84
N LEU A 143 11.40 -3.75 11.96
CA LEU A 143 12.68 -3.09 12.25
C LEU A 143 13.78 -4.12 12.17
N THR A 144 14.83 -3.82 11.41
CA THR A 144 15.97 -4.73 11.19
C THR A 144 17.29 -4.00 11.44
N VAL A 145 18.22 -4.71 12.10
CA VAL A 145 19.66 -4.41 12.17
C VAL A 145 20.39 -5.66 11.66
N THR A 146 20.91 -6.51 12.54
CA THR A 146 21.37 -7.88 12.22
C THR A 146 20.23 -8.89 12.38
N ASN A 147 19.33 -8.62 13.30
CA ASN A 147 18.10 -9.37 13.56
C ASN A 147 16.90 -8.47 13.25
N ALA A 148 15.71 -9.07 13.16
CA ALA A 148 14.48 -8.35 12.88
C ALA A 148 13.49 -8.44 14.06
N VAL A 149 12.76 -7.36 14.28
CA VAL A 149 11.68 -7.28 15.28
C VAL A 149 10.43 -6.69 14.65
N ARG A 150 9.28 -7.30 14.92
CA ARG A 150 7.99 -6.82 14.40
C ARG A 150 7.45 -5.68 15.26
N LEU A 151 6.91 -4.66 14.59
CA LEU A 151 6.24 -3.52 15.19
C LEU A 151 4.72 -3.67 15.11
N ALA A 152 3.99 -3.10 16.08
CA ALA A 152 2.56 -2.88 15.93
C ALA A 152 2.30 -1.65 15.02
N GLY A 153 1.08 -1.53 14.49
CA GLY A 153 0.78 -0.47 13.52
C GLY A 153 1.07 0.96 14.01
N LYS A 154 0.80 1.26 15.28
CA LYS A 154 1.13 2.58 15.86
C LYS A 154 2.62 2.76 16.15
N GLU A 155 3.32 1.70 16.56
CA GLU A 155 4.78 1.72 16.71
C GLU A 155 5.46 1.98 15.37
N THR A 156 4.98 1.35 14.29
CA THR A 156 5.50 1.56 12.94
C THR A 156 5.35 3.02 12.51
N LYS A 157 4.16 3.60 12.66
CA LYS A 157 3.91 5.01 12.31
C LYS A 157 4.77 5.98 13.14
N LEU A 158 4.94 5.69 14.43
CA LEU A 158 5.77 6.51 15.31
C LEU A 158 7.24 6.42 14.92
N MET A 159 7.73 5.21 14.64
CA MET A 159 9.12 5.02 14.21
C MET A 159 9.38 5.68 12.86
N GLU A 160 8.46 5.53 11.90
CA GLU A 160 8.49 6.22 10.61
C GLU A 160 8.59 7.74 10.78
N TYR A 161 7.73 8.32 11.62
CA TYR A 161 7.72 9.76 11.87
C TYR A 161 9.02 10.26 12.51
N LEU A 162 9.57 9.52 13.47
CA LEU A 162 10.86 9.83 14.10
C LEU A 162 12.02 9.73 13.09
N MET A 163 12.05 8.69 12.25
CA MET A 163 13.11 8.51 11.24
C MET A 163 13.07 9.59 10.15
N LEU A 164 11.89 9.98 9.70
CA LEU A 164 11.71 11.08 8.73
C LEU A 164 12.11 12.44 9.30
N ASN A 165 12.07 12.61 10.62
CA ASN A 165 12.44 13.83 11.32
C ASN A 165 13.72 13.67 12.16
N LYS A 166 14.63 12.76 11.77
CA LYS A 166 15.90 12.54 12.47
C LYS A 166 16.60 13.87 12.83
N GLY A 167 17.04 13.97 14.08
CA GLY A 167 17.78 15.12 14.60
C GLY A 167 16.92 16.34 14.96
N LYS A 168 15.61 16.31 14.71
CA LYS A 168 14.70 17.39 15.14
C LYS A 168 14.07 17.07 16.48
N ASP A 169 13.84 18.09 17.29
CA ASP A 169 13.01 18.01 18.49
C ASP A 169 11.55 18.01 18.07
N LEU A 170 10.82 16.99 18.50
CA LEU A 170 9.39 16.80 18.23
C LEU A 170 8.65 16.83 19.56
N SER A 171 7.75 17.77 19.74
CA SER A 171 6.94 17.85 20.96
C SER A 171 5.99 16.65 21.08
N THR A 172 5.67 16.28 22.31
CA THR A 172 4.65 15.24 22.59
C THR A 172 3.34 15.51 21.86
N GLN A 173 2.89 16.77 21.81
CA GLN A 173 1.66 17.16 21.14
C GLN A 173 1.71 17.00 19.61
N GLU A 174 2.83 17.36 18.97
CA GLU A 174 3.02 17.16 17.52
C GLU A 174 2.99 15.68 17.16
N ILE A 175 3.70 14.84 17.93
CA ILE A 175 3.71 13.39 17.76
C ILE A 175 2.29 12.82 17.94
N PHE A 176 1.59 13.20 19.01
CA PHE A 176 0.24 12.74 19.28
C PHE A 176 -0.72 13.10 18.15
N ASN A 177 -0.73 14.36 17.71
CA ASN A 177 -1.56 14.82 16.61
C ASN A 177 -1.26 14.10 15.30
N HIS A 178 0.02 13.80 15.01
CA HIS A 178 0.39 13.11 13.78
C HIS A 178 -0.08 11.64 13.76
N ILE A 179 0.04 10.93 14.88
CA ILE A 179 -0.17 9.49 14.95
C ILE A 179 -1.63 9.12 15.32
N TRP A 180 -2.28 9.90 16.20
CA TRP A 180 -3.60 9.57 16.79
C TRP A 180 -4.73 10.52 16.41
N ALA A 181 -4.50 11.65 15.72
CA ALA A 181 -5.55 12.63 15.40
C ALA A 181 -6.77 12.08 14.64
N ARG A 182 -6.66 10.91 14.02
CA ARG A 182 -7.76 10.25 13.28
C ARG A 182 -8.45 9.13 14.09
N ASP A 183 -7.99 8.86 15.29
CA ASP A 183 -8.59 7.83 16.14
C ASP A 183 -9.76 8.46 16.92
N ALA A 184 -10.91 7.83 16.83
CA ALA A 184 -12.15 8.35 17.44
C ALA A 184 -12.29 7.97 18.92
N ASP A 185 -11.21 7.56 19.61
CA ASP A 185 -11.26 7.17 21.00
C ASP A 185 -11.04 8.39 21.92
N PRO A 186 -12.07 8.85 22.65
CA PRO A 186 -11.98 10.03 23.51
C PRO A 186 -11.14 9.81 24.77
N GLU A 187 -10.73 8.57 25.09
CA GLU A 187 -9.89 8.26 26.24
C GLU A 187 -8.38 8.32 25.92
N MET A 188 -8.02 8.50 24.65
CA MET A 188 -6.61 8.67 24.25
C MET A 188 -6.12 10.08 24.52
N ASP A 189 -5.03 10.20 25.27
CA ASP A 189 -4.33 11.44 25.55
C ASP A 189 -2.84 11.38 25.15
N GLU A 190 -2.16 12.49 25.31
CA GLU A 190 -0.73 12.63 24.98
C GLU A 190 0.18 11.65 25.76
N GLY A 191 -0.27 11.10 26.88
CA GLY A 191 0.47 10.10 27.67
C GLY A 191 0.78 8.82 26.90
N TYR A 192 -0.03 8.50 25.87
CA TYR A 192 0.23 7.36 24.99
C TYR A 192 1.56 7.48 24.24
N VAL A 193 2.00 8.70 23.90
CA VAL A 193 3.29 8.93 23.23
C VAL A 193 4.42 8.33 24.03
N TYR A 194 4.49 8.62 25.35
CA TYR A 194 5.55 8.09 26.20
C TYR A 194 5.54 6.56 26.29
N ILE A 195 4.37 5.93 26.31
CA ILE A 195 4.24 4.46 26.35
C ILE A 195 4.83 3.85 25.08
N TYR A 196 4.46 4.38 23.90
CA TYR A 196 4.94 3.88 22.62
C TYR A 196 6.42 4.17 22.37
N ILE A 197 6.93 5.33 22.82
CA ILE A 197 8.36 5.64 22.84
C ILE A 197 9.12 4.59 23.69
N SER A 198 8.57 4.23 24.85
CA SER A 198 9.18 3.22 25.72
C SER A 198 9.25 1.84 25.05
N TYR A 199 8.21 1.44 24.32
CA TYR A 199 8.22 0.20 23.53
C TYR A 199 9.27 0.24 22.42
N LEU A 200 9.38 1.33 21.69
CA LEU A 200 10.40 1.49 20.64
C LEU A 200 11.82 1.46 21.23
N ARG A 201 12.07 2.14 22.35
CA ARG A 201 13.36 2.09 23.03
C ARG A 201 13.76 0.67 23.42
N GLN A 202 12.84 -0.14 23.98
CA GLN A 202 13.10 -1.54 24.31
C GLN A 202 13.45 -2.37 23.06
N LYS A 203 12.76 -2.15 21.95
CA LYS A 203 13.01 -2.86 20.69
C LYS A 203 14.35 -2.45 20.05
N LEU A 204 14.68 -1.16 20.05
CA LEU A 204 15.99 -0.67 19.59
C LEU A 204 17.13 -1.25 20.43
N LYS A 205 16.97 -1.28 21.75
CA LYS A 205 17.94 -1.92 22.67
C LYS A 205 18.10 -3.42 22.38
N ALA A 206 17.00 -4.14 22.17
CA ALA A 206 17.03 -5.57 21.86
C ALA A 206 17.70 -5.88 20.51
N LEU A 207 17.67 -4.94 19.57
CA LEU A 207 18.36 -5.04 18.28
C LEU A 207 19.82 -4.59 18.31
N HIS A 208 20.32 -4.10 19.45
CA HIS A 208 21.63 -3.43 19.56
C HIS A 208 21.80 -2.33 18.50
N ALA A 209 20.76 -1.51 18.35
CA ALA A 209 20.73 -0.44 17.37
C ALA A 209 21.71 0.69 17.71
N ASP A 210 22.33 1.27 16.69
CA ASP A 210 23.18 2.46 16.77
C ASP A 210 22.39 3.77 16.71
N ILE A 211 21.09 3.72 17.01
CA ILE A 211 20.23 4.88 17.16
C ILE A 211 19.48 4.85 18.49
N ALA A 212 19.18 6.04 19.02
CA ALA A 212 18.45 6.20 20.26
C ALA A 212 17.38 7.29 20.14
N ILE A 213 16.27 7.11 20.88
CA ILE A 213 15.25 8.14 21.04
C ILE A 213 15.51 8.88 22.34
N LEU A 214 16.01 10.10 22.28
CA LEU A 214 16.23 10.99 23.44
C LEU A 214 14.92 11.69 23.81
N GLY A 215 14.84 12.20 25.05
CA GLY A 215 13.70 12.95 25.58
C GLY A 215 13.06 12.28 26.80
N GLU A 216 12.29 13.04 27.55
CA GLU A 216 11.60 12.62 28.75
C GLU A 216 10.07 12.70 28.58
N LYS A 217 9.35 12.11 29.52
CA LYS A 217 7.88 12.15 29.54
C LYS A 217 7.39 13.61 29.53
N ASP A 218 6.39 13.88 28.71
CA ASP A 218 5.74 15.18 28.54
C ASP A 218 6.66 16.28 27.96
N GLY A 219 7.83 15.89 27.43
CA GLY A 219 8.82 16.77 26.80
C GLY A 219 8.87 16.63 25.28
N GLU A 220 10.05 16.91 24.74
CA GLU A 220 10.37 16.75 23.32
C GLU A 220 11.15 15.45 23.10
N TYR A 221 10.95 14.81 21.97
CA TYR A 221 11.66 13.59 21.58
C TYR A 221 12.48 13.83 20.33
N ARG A 222 13.70 13.25 20.30
CA ARG A 222 14.62 13.35 19.17
C ARG A 222 15.24 11.99 18.87
N LEU A 223 15.19 11.57 17.61
CA LEU A 223 15.94 10.40 17.15
C LEU A 223 17.37 10.83 16.76
N VAL A 224 18.36 10.17 17.31
CA VAL A 224 19.79 10.42 17.05
C VAL A 224 20.53 9.13 16.75
N GLU A 225 21.65 9.23 16.04
CA GLU A 225 22.67 8.16 15.99
C GLU A 225 23.51 8.23 17.27
N VAL A 226 23.90 7.07 17.79
CA VAL A 226 24.75 6.94 18.97
C VAL A 226 25.92 6.02 18.62
N ASP A 227 27.13 6.40 19.07
CA ASP A 227 28.30 5.53 18.93
C ASP A 227 28.17 4.33 19.90
N HIS A 228 28.65 3.17 19.48
CA HIS A 228 28.56 1.92 20.25
C HIS A 228 29.30 1.95 21.63
N GLU A 229 30.03 3.02 21.95
CA GLU A 229 30.75 3.16 23.20
C GLU A 229 29.89 3.67 24.40
N ASP A 230 28.69 4.20 24.14
CA ASP A 230 27.81 4.82 25.15
C ASP A 230 26.56 3.99 25.50
N ALA A 231 26.52 2.71 25.13
CA ALA A 231 25.32 1.86 25.25
C ALA A 231 25.35 0.87 26.44
N ASP A 232 26.16 1.12 27.48
CA ASP A 232 26.17 0.34 28.76
C ASP A 232 25.42 1.04 29.90
#